data_cb85ab6aee52b2232ae3ec188976bc73
#
_entry.id   cb85ab6aee52b2232ae3ec188976bc73
#
_cell.length_a   1.000
_cell.length_b   1.000
_cell.length_c   1.000
_cell.angle_alpha   90.00
_cell.angle_beta   90.00
_cell.angle_gamma   90.00
#
_symmetry.space_group_name_H-M   'P 1'
#
loop_
_entity.id
_entity.type
_entity.pdbx_description
1 polymer ?
#
loop_
_entity_poly.entity_id
_entity_poly.type
_entity_poly.pdbx_seq_one_letter_code
_entity_poly.pdbx_strand_id
1 'polypeptide(L)'
;GFEGWSTTNFPTGGWTVINDTQEGAINHWTVDNSKSACAGSVSLYCNGGEWDPIEPVKEEWIVSPSLTLSETNYNLSFLWKGASASAFKNEYDFQVRITEDDGKSWKTVFSFLDQSMVENSGVAFPWTGWVTNTSKISLGAYSGKTVKIAFVHCLLVSGAGKGNSIWVDNVVVETGEAIDAPIADVNPTSYIFDGTYIGVGKWSEKFVLRNKGVGNLTVSGISG
;
A
#
# COMPACT_ATOMS: atom_id res chain seq x y z
N GLY A 1 12.72 -9.64 -8.15
CA GLY A 1 12.12 -10.81 -7.53
C GLY A 1 13.06 -11.48 -6.53
N PHE A 2 12.58 -12.51 -5.90
CA PHE A 2 13.22 -13.18 -4.76
C PHE A 2 13.75 -14.58 -5.12
N GLU A 3 13.97 -14.86 -6.39
CA GLU A 3 14.31 -16.20 -6.93
C GLU A 3 15.56 -16.86 -6.31
N GLY A 4 16.47 -16.08 -5.75
CA GLY A 4 17.65 -16.61 -5.04
C GLY A 4 17.44 -16.85 -3.54
N TRP A 5 16.25 -16.58 -3.03
CA TRP A 5 15.96 -16.70 -1.61
C TRP A 5 15.40 -18.08 -1.27
N SER A 6 15.66 -18.51 -0.05
CA SER A 6 15.14 -19.77 0.50
C SER A 6 14.87 -19.60 1.99
N THR A 7 14.12 -20.50 2.58
CA THR A 7 13.86 -20.49 4.03
C THR A 7 15.13 -20.56 4.89
N THR A 8 16.23 -21.03 4.33
CA THR A 8 17.51 -21.13 5.05
C THR A 8 18.40 -19.88 4.96
N ASN A 9 18.16 -19.02 3.95
CA ASN A 9 18.92 -17.77 3.76
C ASN A 9 18.05 -16.50 3.87
N PHE A 10 16.82 -16.64 4.36
CA PHE A 10 15.88 -15.53 4.55
C PHE A 10 16.09 -14.85 5.91
N PRO A 11 16.04 -13.51 6.00
CA PRO A 11 16.14 -12.56 4.88
C PRO A 11 17.60 -12.41 4.41
N THR A 12 17.81 -11.96 3.17
CA THR A 12 19.16 -11.73 2.61
C THR A 12 19.22 -10.37 1.89
N GLY A 13 20.38 -10.02 1.34
CA GLY A 13 20.54 -8.78 0.57
C GLY A 13 20.34 -7.50 1.38
N GLY A 14 20.54 -7.54 2.70
CA GLY A 14 20.37 -6.38 3.58
C GLY A 14 18.93 -6.09 3.99
N TRP A 15 17.99 -6.95 3.61
CA TRP A 15 16.61 -6.88 4.13
C TRP A 15 16.57 -7.34 5.59
N THR A 16 15.65 -6.78 6.36
CA THR A 16 15.44 -7.13 7.77
C THR A 16 13.97 -7.41 8.03
N VAL A 17 13.70 -8.34 8.94
CA VAL A 17 12.36 -8.66 9.42
C VAL A 17 12.19 -8.09 10.81
N ILE A 18 11.06 -7.45 11.06
CA ILE A 18 10.66 -6.97 12.39
C ILE A 18 9.33 -7.66 12.69
N ASN A 19 9.33 -8.46 13.72
CA ASN A 19 8.16 -9.23 14.13
C ASN A 19 7.59 -8.62 15.41
N ASP A 20 6.30 -8.38 15.41
CA ASP A 20 5.55 -7.93 16.60
C ASP A 20 4.87 -9.10 17.34
N THR A 21 5.05 -10.31 16.81
CA THR A 21 4.56 -11.55 17.41
C THR A 21 5.61 -12.23 18.27
N GLN A 22 5.16 -13.04 19.24
CA GLN A 22 6.07 -13.82 20.08
C GLN A 22 6.86 -14.84 19.27
N GLU A 23 8.08 -15.12 19.75
CA GLU A 23 8.97 -16.14 19.18
C GLU A 23 8.22 -17.50 19.09
N GLY A 24 8.21 -18.08 17.89
CA GLY A 24 7.48 -19.32 17.59
C GLY A 24 6.11 -19.16 16.94
N ALA A 25 5.59 -17.95 16.74
CA ALA A 25 4.40 -17.72 15.93
C ALA A 25 4.70 -18.00 14.45
N ILE A 26 3.75 -18.61 13.75
CA ILE A 26 3.90 -19.01 12.33
C ILE A 26 3.56 -17.89 11.35
N ASN A 27 3.30 -16.69 11.82
CA ASN A 27 2.75 -15.57 11.07
C ASN A 27 3.81 -14.52 10.71
N HIS A 28 5.02 -14.96 10.39
CA HIS A 28 6.10 -14.07 10.03
C HIS A 28 6.30 -14.01 8.51
N TRP A 29 6.93 -12.93 8.07
CA TRP A 29 7.46 -12.89 6.72
C TRP A 29 8.48 -14.02 6.52
N THR A 30 8.33 -14.72 5.43
CA THR A 30 9.22 -15.78 4.96
C THR A 30 9.20 -15.82 3.43
N VAL A 31 9.74 -16.85 2.83
CA VAL A 31 9.61 -17.11 1.39
C VAL A 31 8.69 -18.29 1.15
N ASP A 32 7.84 -18.15 0.14
CA ASP A 32 7.06 -19.25 -0.42
C ASP A 32 7.69 -19.69 -1.74
N ASN A 33 8.13 -20.94 -1.80
CA ASN A 33 8.65 -21.60 -2.98
C ASN A 33 7.67 -22.62 -3.57
N SER A 34 6.40 -22.51 -3.17
CA SER A 34 5.31 -23.31 -3.73
C SER A 34 4.82 -22.75 -5.06
N LYS A 35 3.85 -23.43 -5.68
CA LYS A 35 3.18 -22.96 -6.90
C LYS A 35 2.31 -21.70 -6.68
N SER A 36 2.29 -21.17 -5.48
CA SER A 36 1.51 -19.98 -5.11
C SER A 36 2.25 -18.66 -5.28
N ALA A 37 3.51 -18.66 -5.72
CA ALA A 37 4.28 -17.46 -6.00
C ALA A 37 3.53 -16.49 -6.93
N CYS A 38 3.77 -15.19 -6.79
CA CYS A 38 3.18 -14.18 -7.66
C CYS A 38 3.78 -14.23 -9.07
N ALA A 39 5.09 -14.49 -9.14
CA ALA A 39 5.82 -14.71 -10.38
C ALA A 39 6.97 -15.69 -10.12
N GLY A 40 7.46 -16.35 -11.17
CA GLY A 40 8.56 -17.30 -11.04
C GLY A 40 8.26 -18.45 -10.09
N SER A 41 9.19 -18.73 -9.18
CA SER A 41 9.14 -19.87 -8.26
C SER A 41 9.23 -19.49 -6.79
N VAL A 42 9.57 -18.23 -6.46
CA VAL A 42 9.75 -17.77 -5.08
C VAL A 42 9.14 -16.38 -4.90
N SER A 43 8.29 -16.20 -3.90
CA SER A 43 7.76 -14.91 -3.47
C SER A 43 8.01 -14.69 -1.99
N LEU A 44 8.03 -13.46 -1.54
CA LEU A 44 7.80 -13.14 -0.13
C LEU A 44 6.39 -13.59 0.27
N TYR A 45 6.26 -14.06 1.47
CA TYR A 45 5.01 -14.59 2.00
C TYR A 45 4.87 -14.25 3.48
N CYS A 46 3.71 -13.77 3.89
CA CYS A 46 3.32 -13.66 5.28
C CYS A 46 2.01 -14.39 5.50
N ASN A 47 2.02 -15.36 6.43
CA ASN A 47 0.81 -16.10 6.78
C ASN A 47 -0.04 -15.27 7.74
N GLY A 48 -1.32 -15.13 7.44
CA GLY A 48 -2.28 -14.41 8.30
C GLY A 48 -3.20 -15.29 9.13
N GLY A 49 -3.02 -16.61 9.09
CA GLY A 49 -4.08 -17.56 9.53
C GLY A 49 -4.12 -17.98 10.99
N GLU A 50 -3.08 -17.75 11.79
CA GLU A 50 -3.02 -18.20 13.18
C GLU A 50 -2.44 -17.14 14.10
N TRP A 51 -3.29 -16.29 14.61
CA TRP A 51 -2.95 -15.25 15.57
C TRP A 51 -3.43 -15.64 16.96
N ASP A 52 -2.64 -15.29 17.99
CA ASP A 52 -3.04 -15.48 19.37
C ASP A 52 -4.35 -14.71 19.64
N PRO A 53 -5.41 -15.36 20.17
CA PRO A 53 -6.70 -14.72 20.39
C PRO A 53 -6.68 -13.63 21.47
N ILE A 54 -5.59 -13.45 22.19
CA ILE A 54 -5.52 -12.59 23.38
C ILE A 54 -4.83 -11.24 23.07
N GLU A 55 -4.05 -11.15 21.98
CA GLU A 55 -3.25 -9.97 21.70
C GLU A 55 -3.94 -9.00 20.73
N PRO A 56 -3.80 -7.68 20.95
CA PRO A 56 -4.32 -6.66 20.04
C PRO A 56 -3.55 -6.61 18.72
N VAL A 57 -4.00 -5.74 17.84
CA VAL A 57 -3.42 -5.42 16.53
C VAL A 57 -1.91 -5.63 16.45
N LYS A 58 -1.47 -6.46 15.51
CA LYS A 58 -0.07 -6.82 15.30
C LYS A 58 0.39 -6.49 13.89
N GLU A 59 1.65 -6.17 13.78
CA GLU A 59 2.27 -5.81 12.51
C GLU A 59 3.54 -6.65 12.28
N GLU A 60 3.59 -7.28 11.14
CA GLU A 60 4.76 -8.02 10.67
C GLU A 60 5.41 -7.25 9.53
N TRP A 61 6.67 -6.94 9.67
CA TRP A 61 7.38 -6.06 8.75
C TRP A 61 8.51 -6.78 8.05
N ILE A 62 8.68 -6.51 6.76
CA ILE A 62 9.94 -6.76 6.06
C ILE A 62 10.44 -5.44 5.46
N VAL A 63 11.65 -5.06 5.81
CA VAL A 63 12.23 -3.75 5.54
C VAL A 63 13.40 -3.88 4.59
N SER A 64 13.39 -3.09 3.53
CA SER A 64 14.47 -3.02 2.54
C SER A 64 15.77 -2.46 3.14
N PRO A 65 16.92 -2.73 2.53
CA PRO A 65 18.10 -1.89 2.73
C PRO A 65 17.81 -0.44 2.37
N SER A 66 18.71 0.46 2.78
CA SER A 66 18.63 1.88 2.41
C SER A 66 18.80 2.07 0.91
N LEU A 67 17.96 2.90 0.32
CA LEU A 67 17.92 3.24 -1.10
C LEU A 67 18.13 4.75 -1.25
N THR A 68 19.11 5.16 -2.04
CA THR A 68 19.31 6.58 -2.36
C THR A 68 18.63 6.91 -3.68
N LEU A 69 17.65 7.80 -3.64
CA LEU A 69 16.84 8.22 -4.78
C LEU A 69 17.44 9.52 -5.35
N SER A 70 18.53 9.41 -6.13
CA SER A 70 19.28 10.55 -6.67
C SER A 70 18.55 11.32 -7.77
N GLU A 71 17.63 10.65 -8.47
CA GLU A 71 16.88 11.22 -9.60
C GLU A 71 15.48 11.65 -9.18
N THR A 72 14.79 12.36 -10.07
CA THR A 72 13.46 12.95 -9.74
C THR A 72 12.29 12.01 -9.93
N ASN A 73 12.41 10.98 -10.74
CA ASN A 73 11.29 10.20 -11.23
C ASN A 73 11.40 8.71 -10.86
N TYR A 74 11.69 8.41 -9.60
CA TYR A 74 11.65 7.02 -9.14
C TYR A 74 10.22 6.55 -8.94
N ASN A 75 9.99 5.29 -9.33
CA ASN A 75 8.78 4.55 -9.04
C ASN A 75 9.14 3.25 -8.31
N LEU A 76 8.31 2.87 -7.36
CA LEU A 76 8.28 1.54 -6.78
C LEU A 76 7.21 0.74 -7.50
N SER A 77 7.55 -0.39 -8.07
CA SER A 77 6.60 -1.38 -8.58
C SER A 77 6.77 -2.71 -7.87
N PHE A 78 5.68 -3.43 -7.68
CA PHE A 78 5.67 -4.74 -7.07
C PHE A 78 4.44 -5.53 -7.47
N LEU A 79 4.57 -6.84 -7.44
CA LEU A 79 3.44 -7.77 -7.52
C LEU A 79 2.95 -8.11 -6.13
N TRP A 80 1.65 -8.28 -5.98
CA TRP A 80 1.07 -8.76 -4.74
C TRP A 80 -0.20 -9.58 -4.98
N LYS A 81 -0.49 -10.46 -4.04
CA LYS A 81 -1.66 -11.31 -4.06
C LYS A 81 -2.15 -11.54 -2.64
N GLY A 82 -3.46 -11.47 -2.44
CA GLY A 82 -4.12 -11.69 -1.16
C GLY A 82 -5.58 -12.07 -1.37
N ALA A 83 -6.32 -12.25 -0.29
CA ALA A 83 -7.76 -12.44 -0.37
C ALA A 83 -8.47 -11.18 -0.86
N SER A 84 -9.68 -11.30 -1.42
CA SER A 84 -10.44 -10.15 -1.93
C SER A 84 -10.79 -9.16 -0.83
N ALA A 85 -10.87 -7.87 -1.19
CA ALA A 85 -11.27 -6.79 -0.28
C ALA A 85 -12.60 -7.04 0.44
N SER A 86 -13.54 -7.71 -0.23
CA SER A 86 -14.86 -8.01 0.33
C SER A 86 -14.89 -9.16 1.33
N ALA A 87 -13.93 -10.08 1.24
CA ALA A 87 -13.93 -11.29 2.07
C ALA A 87 -13.43 -11.04 3.49
N PHE A 88 -12.48 -10.07 3.67
CA PHE A 88 -11.79 -9.84 4.94
C PHE A 88 -11.69 -8.35 5.30
N LYS A 89 -12.68 -7.59 4.88
CA LYS A 89 -12.76 -6.16 5.16
C LYS A 89 -12.65 -5.92 6.67
N ASN A 90 -11.67 -5.09 7.07
CA ASN A 90 -11.36 -4.73 8.44
C ASN A 90 -10.77 -5.85 9.32
N GLU A 91 -10.36 -6.98 8.78
CA GLU A 91 -9.67 -8.01 9.56
C GLU A 91 -8.14 -7.86 9.46
N TYR A 92 -7.63 -7.48 8.31
CA TYR A 92 -6.21 -7.22 8.10
C TYR A 92 -5.99 -6.18 6.99
N ASP A 93 -4.81 -5.58 6.95
CA ASP A 93 -4.36 -4.68 5.91
C ASP A 93 -2.96 -5.10 5.43
N PHE A 94 -2.68 -4.86 4.18
CA PHE A 94 -1.34 -4.93 3.62
C PHE A 94 -0.92 -3.53 3.22
N GLN A 95 0.18 -3.07 3.78
CA GLN A 95 0.66 -1.72 3.58
C GLN A 95 2.08 -1.71 3.00
N VAL A 96 2.38 -0.66 2.23
CA VAL A 96 3.75 -0.24 1.93
C VAL A 96 4.00 1.06 2.66
N ARG A 97 5.09 1.09 3.43
CA ARG A 97 5.51 2.26 4.21
C ARG A 97 6.91 2.69 3.83
N ILE A 98 7.18 3.97 3.94
CA ILE A 98 8.49 4.57 3.65
C ILE A 98 8.96 5.38 4.86
N THR A 99 10.26 5.30 5.14
CA THR A 99 10.95 6.14 6.12
C THR A 99 12.08 6.93 5.46
N GLU A 100 12.31 8.15 5.94
CA GLU A 100 13.41 9.04 5.55
C GLU A 100 14.43 9.23 6.71
N ASP A 101 14.13 8.68 7.87
CA ASP A 101 14.85 8.89 9.14
C ASP A 101 15.33 7.58 9.79
N ASP A 102 15.64 6.61 8.93
CA ASP A 102 16.19 5.29 9.30
C ASP A 102 15.24 4.48 10.20
N GLY A 103 13.94 4.64 10.02
CA GLY A 103 12.91 3.85 10.69
C GLY A 103 12.35 4.46 11.98
N LYS A 104 12.72 5.71 12.31
CA LYS A 104 12.14 6.40 13.49
C LYS A 104 10.69 6.82 13.24
N SER A 105 10.35 7.15 12.00
CA SER A 105 8.98 7.41 11.57
C SER A 105 8.70 6.77 10.21
N TRP A 106 7.44 6.39 9.99
CA TRP A 106 7.01 5.72 8.78
C TRP A 106 5.75 6.38 8.20
N LYS A 107 5.75 6.55 6.90
CA LYS A 107 4.58 7.05 6.15
C LYS A 107 4.02 5.93 5.29
N THR A 108 2.72 5.65 5.43
CA THR A 108 2.01 4.73 4.53
C THR A 108 1.86 5.38 3.15
N VAL A 109 2.30 4.68 2.12
CA VAL A 109 2.20 5.09 0.71
C VAL A 109 1.30 4.17 -0.10
N PHE A 110 0.93 3.03 0.47
CA PHE A 110 -0.04 2.10 -0.07
C PHE A 110 -0.72 1.35 1.07
N SER A 111 -2.03 1.18 0.98
CA SER A 111 -2.84 0.28 1.80
C SER A 111 -3.85 -0.39 0.88
N PHE A 112 -3.97 -1.70 0.98
CA PHE A 112 -4.90 -2.42 0.12
C PHE A 112 -6.37 -2.22 0.54
N LEU A 113 -6.62 -1.65 1.73
CA LEU A 113 -7.95 -1.24 2.18
C LEU A 113 -8.34 0.18 1.75
N ASP A 114 -7.38 1.00 1.33
CA ASP A 114 -7.65 2.34 0.82
C ASP A 114 -7.92 2.29 -0.69
N GLN A 115 -9.18 2.47 -1.07
CA GLN A 115 -9.60 2.44 -2.47
C GLN A 115 -8.76 3.38 -3.34
N SER A 116 -8.51 4.58 -2.87
CA SER A 116 -7.79 5.59 -3.68
C SER A 116 -6.33 5.20 -3.89
N MET A 117 -5.67 4.62 -2.88
CA MET A 117 -4.29 4.13 -3.02
C MET A 117 -4.21 2.95 -3.98
N VAL A 118 -5.16 2.02 -3.92
CA VAL A 118 -5.23 0.87 -4.83
C VAL A 118 -5.42 1.32 -6.27
N GLU A 119 -6.42 2.15 -6.54
CA GLU A 119 -6.71 2.67 -7.89
C GLU A 119 -5.55 3.52 -8.44
N ASN A 120 -4.96 4.38 -7.61
CA ASN A 120 -3.80 5.18 -8.00
C ASN A 120 -2.55 4.34 -8.28
N SER A 121 -2.46 3.13 -7.73
CA SER A 121 -1.38 2.18 -8.04
C SER A 121 -1.60 1.39 -9.33
N GLY A 122 -2.73 1.59 -10.00
CA GLY A 122 -3.10 0.93 -11.27
C GLY A 122 -3.91 -0.36 -11.10
N VAL A 123 -4.41 -0.66 -9.90
CA VAL A 123 -5.24 -1.84 -9.62
C VAL A 123 -6.70 -1.43 -9.49
N ALA A 124 -7.61 -2.17 -10.11
CA ALA A 124 -9.05 -1.93 -9.97
C ALA A 124 -9.52 -2.24 -8.52
N PHE A 125 -10.41 -1.42 -8.01
CA PHE A 125 -11.03 -1.63 -6.70
C PHE A 125 -12.54 -1.91 -6.87
N PRO A 126 -13.09 -2.92 -6.17
CA PRO A 126 -12.40 -3.93 -5.35
C PRO A 126 -11.64 -4.94 -6.22
N TRP A 127 -10.45 -5.34 -5.78
CA TRP A 127 -9.69 -6.36 -6.50
C TRP A 127 -10.29 -7.75 -6.28
N THR A 128 -10.05 -8.65 -7.25
CA THR A 128 -10.41 -10.06 -7.13
C THR A 128 -9.35 -10.79 -6.29
N GLY A 129 -9.80 -11.53 -5.27
CA GLY A 129 -8.90 -12.29 -4.40
C GLY A 129 -8.14 -13.39 -5.14
N TRP A 130 -6.92 -13.67 -4.65
CA TRP A 130 -6.02 -14.72 -5.13
C TRP A 130 -5.54 -14.53 -6.58
N VAL A 131 -5.73 -13.34 -7.12
CA VAL A 131 -5.16 -12.92 -8.40
C VAL A 131 -3.95 -12.04 -8.14
N THR A 132 -2.89 -12.23 -8.91
CA THR A 132 -1.71 -11.38 -8.84
C THR A 132 -2.03 -10.00 -9.39
N ASN A 133 -1.85 -8.98 -8.57
CA ASN A 133 -1.99 -7.59 -8.92
C ASN A 133 -0.61 -6.95 -9.10
N THR A 134 -0.51 -5.97 -9.99
CA THR A 134 0.69 -5.14 -10.16
C THR A 134 0.37 -3.74 -9.67
N SER A 135 1.10 -3.28 -8.66
CA SER A 135 1.00 -1.91 -8.17
C SER A 135 2.24 -1.11 -8.53
N LYS A 136 2.04 0.16 -8.90
CA LYS A 136 3.11 1.12 -9.17
C LYS A 136 2.85 2.40 -8.38
N ILE A 137 3.84 2.84 -7.61
CA ILE A 137 3.74 3.98 -6.70
C ILE A 137 4.84 4.98 -7.04
N SER A 138 4.50 6.25 -7.24
CA SER A 138 5.49 7.31 -7.42
C SER A 138 6.27 7.59 -6.14
N LEU A 139 7.59 7.62 -6.26
CA LEU A 139 8.51 8.02 -5.20
C LEU A 139 9.06 9.44 -5.40
N GLY A 140 8.47 10.24 -6.29
CA GLY A 140 8.93 11.60 -6.61
C GLY A 140 9.03 12.53 -5.40
N ALA A 141 8.16 12.36 -4.40
CA ALA A 141 8.21 13.10 -3.13
C ALA A 141 9.47 12.83 -2.29
N TYR A 142 10.20 11.77 -2.60
CA TYR A 142 11.41 11.33 -1.91
C TYR A 142 12.69 11.57 -2.73
N SER A 143 12.60 12.32 -3.81
CA SER A 143 13.72 12.70 -4.67
C SER A 143 14.86 13.36 -3.87
N GLY A 144 16.09 12.94 -4.13
CA GLY A 144 17.28 13.42 -3.42
C GLY A 144 17.47 12.85 -2.02
N LYS A 145 16.60 11.93 -1.58
CA LYS A 145 16.63 11.38 -0.22
C LYS A 145 17.13 9.94 -0.20
N THR A 146 17.59 9.53 0.97
CA THR A 146 17.83 8.12 1.28
C THR A 146 16.64 7.60 2.09
N VAL A 147 16.03 6.51 1.62
CA VAL A 147 14.81 5.95 2.20
C VAL A 147 14.96 4.46 2.45
N LYS A 148 14.12 3.92 3.33
CA LYS A 148 13.83 2.48 3.37
C LYS A 148 12.36 2.26 3.07
N ILE A 149 12.04 1.12 2.48
CA ILE A 149 10.69 0.70 2.13
C ILE A 149 10.36 -0.51 3.00
N ALA A 150 9.18 -0.53 3.58
CA ALA A 150 8.68 -1.68 4.32
C ALA A 150 7.40 -2.22 3.68
N PHE A 151 7.31 -3.55 3.57
CA PHE A 151 6.05 -4.24 3.37
C PHE A 151 5.56 -4.71 4.72
N VAL A 152 4.33 -4.35 5.06
CA VAL A 152 3.76 -4.55 6.39
C VAL A 152 2.44 -5.30 6.27
N HIS A 153 2.35 -6.42 6.95
CA HIS A 153 1.10 -7.12 7.17
C HIS A 153 0.54 -6.72 8.53
N CYS A 154 -0.62 -6.08 8.53
CA CYS A 154 -1.28 -5.56 9.73
C CYS A 154 -2.50 -6.42 10.04
N LEU A 155 -2.55 -7.05 11.19
CA LEU A 155 -3.77 -7.64 11.71
C LEU A 155 -4.56 -6.56 12.45
N LEU A 156 -5.82 -6.33 12.05
CA LEU A 156 -6.65 -5.25 12.58
C LEU A 156 -7.62 -5.71 13.67
N VAL A 157 -7.81 -7.01 13.82
CA VAL A 157 -8.72 -7.62 14.82
C VAL A 157 -8.02 -8.78 15.52
N SER A 158 -8.28 -8.94 16.80
CA SER A 158 -7.84 -10.11 17.55
C SER A 158 -8.75 -11.32 17.31
N GLY A 159 -8.20 -12.51 17.39
CA GLY A 159 -8.95 -13.76 17.33
C GLY A 159 -8.33 -14.80 16.41
N ALA A 160 -8.40 -16.06 16.81
CA ALA A 160 -7.92 -17.18 16.02
C ALA A 160 -8.65 -17.28 14.66
N GLY A 161 -7.90 -17.49 13.60
CA GLY A 161 -8.44 -17.61 12.23
C GLY A 161 -8.84 -16.29 11.59
N LYS A 162 -8.44 -15.16 12.18
CA LYS A 162 -8.59 -13.83 11.59
C LYS A 162 -7.37 -13.45 10.78
N GLY A 163 -7.60 -12.60 9.79
CA GLY A 163 -6.56 -12.22 8.82
C GLY A 163 -6.41 -13.22 7.68
N ASN A 164 -5.51 -12.93 6.78
CA ASN A 164 -5.20 -13.80 5.64
C ASN A 164 -3.78 -13.59 5.14
N SER A 165 -3.32 -14.54 4.33
CA SER A 165 -1.98 -14.52 3.77
C SER A 165 -1.82 -13.46 2.69
N ILE A 166 -0.61 -12.92 2.57
CA ILE A 166 -0.18 -12.00 1.53
C ILE A 166 1.11 -12.51 0.88
N TRP A 167 1.20 -12.39 -0.43
CA TRP A 167 2.41 -12.63 -1.21
C TRP A 167 2.86 -11.35 -1.86
N VAL A 168 4.17 -11.13 -1.90
CA VAL A 168 4.80 -9.98 -2.58
C VAL A 168 5.95 -10.48 -3.43
N ASP A 169 6.08 -9.93 -4.64
CA ASP A 169 7.14 -10.29 -5.56
C ASP A 169 7.52 -9.15 -6.51
N ASN A 170 8.58 -9.36 -7.29
CA ASN A 170 9.06 -8.44 -8.32
C ASN A 170 9.14 -6.99 -7.85
N VAL A 171 9.67 -6.80 -6.63
CA VAL A 171 9.90 -5.47 -6.08
C VAL A 171 11.01 -4.78 -6.87
N VAL A 172 10.68 -3.67 -7.50
CA VAL A 172 11.59 -2.88 -8.33
C VAL A 172 11.45 -1.41 -7.96
N VAL A 173 12.58 -0.75 -7.74
CA VAL A 173 12.67 0.70 -7.65
C VAL A 173 13.50 1.16 -8.84
N GLU A 174 12.90 1.90 -9.74
CA GLU A 174 13.51 2.32 -11.00
C GLU A 174 13.13 3.75 -11.37
N THR A 175 13.98 4.41 -12.12
CA THR A 175 13.62 5.66 -12.78
C THR A 175 12.66 5.34 -13.92
N GLY A 176 11.60 6.13 -14.04
CA GLY A 176 10.61 5.96 -15.09
C GLY A 176 10.02 7.30 -15.49
N GLU A 177 9.11 7.27 -16.46
CA GLU A 177 8.29 8.45 -16.67
C GLU A 177 7.57 8.79 -15.36
N ALA A 178 7.61 10.06 -14.98
CA ALA A 178 6.84 10.53 -13.85
C ALA A 178 5.39 10.05 -14.04
N ILE A 179 4.79 9.49 -12.99
CA ILE A 179 3.34 9.29 -12.99
C ILE A 179 2.76 10.69 -12.77
N ASP A 180 2.83 11.48 -13.84
CA ASP A 180 2.64 12.94 -13.83
C ASP A 180 1.18 13.28 -14.11
N ALA A 181 0.26 12.39 -13.80
CA ALA A 181 -1.15 12.70 -13.89
C ALA A 181 -1.56 13.56 -12.69
N PRO A 182 -2.11 14.75 -12.93
CA PRO A 182 -2.80 15.47 -11.88
C PRO A 182 -4.01 14.66 -11.43
N ILE A 183 -4.20 14.51 -10.14
CA ILE A 183 -5.36 13.83 -9.56
C ILE A 183 -6.25 14.89 -8.92
N ALA A 184 -7.37 15.15 -9.56
CA ALA A 184 -8.36 16.07 -9.04
C ALA A 184 -9.10 15.44 -7.85
N ASP A 185 -9.02 16.08 -6.69
CA ASP A 185 -9.79 15.74 -5.50
C ASP A 185 -10.74 16.88 -5.18
N VAL A 186 -12.05 16.63 -5.25
CA VAL A 186 -13.09 17.60 -4.98
C VAL A 186 -13.84 17.20 -3.72
N ASN A 187 -13.87 18.09 -2.74
CA ASN A 187 -14.61 17.87 -1.49
C ASN A 187 -15.47 19.09 -1.12
N PRO A 188 -16.77 18.88 -0.91
CA PRO A 188 -17.56 17.68 -1.15
C PRO A 188 -17.69 17.36 -2.64
N THR A 189 -17.94 16.09 -3.01
CA THR A 189 -18.12 15.66 -4.41
C THR A 189 -19.49 16.09 -4.97
N SER A 190 -20.46 16.32 -4.11
CA SER A 190 -21.78 16.84 -4.43
C SER A 190 -22.36 17.55 -3.19
N TYR A 191 -23.29 18.46 -3.43
CA TYR A 191 -24.03 19.11 -2.37
C TYR A 191 -25.49 19.29 -2.82
N ILE A 192 -26.44 18.96 -1.96
CA ILE A 192 -27.85 19.17 -2.20
C ILE A 192 -28.26 20.42 -1.41
N PHE A 193 -28.65 21.46 -2.10
CA PHE A 193 -29.23 22.64 -1.45
C PHE A 193 -30.66 22.33 -1.03
N ASP A 194 -30.97 22.46 0.24
CA ASP A 194 -32.33 22.42 0.71
C ASP A 194 -33.13 23.54 0.04
N GLY A 195 -34.39 23.26 -0.31
CA GLY A 195 -35.24 24.15 -1.11
C GLY A 195 -35.24 25.58 -0.58
N THR A 196 -34.77 26.51 -1.40
CA THR A 196 -34.77 27.94 -1.10
C THR A 196 -36.01 28.59 -1.69
N TYR A 197 -36.68 29.42 -0.88
CA TYR A 197 -37.76 30.29 -1.40
C TYR A 197 -37.15 31.37 -2.29
N ILE A 198 -37.83 31.65 -3.40
CA ILE A 198 -37.42 32.72 -4.32
C ILE A 198 -37.37 34.05 -3.56
N GLY A 199 -36.20 34.70 -3.55
CA GLY A 199 -36.00 36.02 -2.93
C GLY A 199 -35.47 36.00 -1.50
N VAL A 200 -35.23 34.86 -0.90
CA VAL A 200 -34.70 34.76 0.48
C VAL A 200 -33.34 34.07 0.46
N GLY A 201 -32.31 34.87 0.66
CA GLY A 201 -30.95 34.42 0.98
C GLY A 201 -30.23 33.60 -0.10
N LYS A 202 -28.93 33.78 -0.22
CA LYS A 202 -28.07 32.90 -1.02
C LYS A 202 -27.31 32.00 -0.06
N TRP A 203 -27.55 30.74 -0.12
CA TRP A 203 -26.67 29.74 0.50
C TRP A 203 -25.55 29.45 -0.46
N SER A 204 -24.33 29.37 0.04
CA SER A 204 -23.16 28.94 -0.74
C SER A 204 -22.43 27.84 0.02
N GLU A 205 -22.06 26.80 -0.69
CA GLU A 205 -21.20 25.76 -0.17
C GLU A 205 -19.80 25.87 -0.79
N LYS A 206 -18.79 25.62 0.01
CA LYS A 206 -17.41 25.71 -0.44
C LYS A 206 -16.94 24.34 -0.92
N PHE A 207 -16.76 24.20 -2.22
CA PHE A 207 -16.05 23.06 -2.80
C PHE A 207 -14.56 23.35 -2.80
N VAL A 208 -13.78 22.40 -2.31
CA VAL A 208 -12.32 22.48 -2.31
C VAL A 208 -11.79 21.53 -3.37
N LEU A 209 -11.18 22.07 -4.42
CA LEU A 209 -10.45 21.30 -5.42
C LEU A 209 -8.98 21.24 -4.99
N ARG A 210 -8.45 20.05 -4.87
CA ARG A 210 -7.03 19.79 -4.57
C ARG A 210 -6.43 18.93 -5.66
N ASN A 211 -5.16 19.17 -5.96
CA ASN A 211 -4.35 18.24 -6.72
C ASN A 211 -3.67 17.26 -5.75
N LYS A 212 -4.07 15.99 -5.77
CA LYS A 212 -3.42 14.91 -5.04
C LYS A 212 -2.32 14.23 -5.87
N GLY A 213 -2.25 14.51 -7.17
CA GLY A 213 -1.21 14.01 -8.07
C GLY A 213 0.03 14.90 -8.08
N VAL A 214 1.02 14.51 -8.86
CA VAL A 214 2.34 15.17 -8.95
C VAL A 214 2.40 16.20 -10.06
N GLY A 215 1.57 16.10 -11.10
CA GLY A 215 1.53 17.03 -12.22
C GLY A 215 0.71 18.30 -11.96
N ASN A 216 0.79 19.26 -12.85
CA ASN A 216 -0.02 20.47 -12.79
C ASN A 216 -1.48 20.17 -13.11
N LEU A 217 -2.37 20.39 -12.16
CA LEU A 217 -3.82 20.32 -12.39
C LEU A 217 -4.28 21.61 -13.09
N THR A 218 -4.73 21.49 -14.34
CA THR A 218 -5.31 22.62 -15.07
C THR A 218 -6.83 22.54 -14.97
N VAL A 219 -7.45 23.59 -14.45
CA VAL A 219 -8.91 23.75 -14.42
C VAL A 219 -9.31 24.64 -15.59
N SER A 220 -9.93 24.04 -16.63
CA SER A 220 -10.34 24.76 -17.85
C SER A 220 -11.68 25.48 -17.71
N GLY A 221 -12.46 25.17 -16.70
CA GLY A 221 -13.75 25.83 -16.42
C GLY A 221 -14.49 25.17 -15.27
N ILE A 222 -15.38 25.94 -14.67
CA ILE A 222 -16.36 25.49 -13.69
C ILE A 222 -17.71 25.93 -14.22
N SER A 223 -18.63 24.98 -14.43
CA SER A 223 -20.00 25.26 -14.85
C SER A 223 -20.98 24.88 -13.74
N GLY A 224 -21.98 25.68 -13.55
CA GLY A 224 -23.08 25.46 -12.63
C GLY A 224 -24.43 25.59 -13.35
#